data_6d15428418288cad3e9cf86d7cbc728f
#
_entry.id   6d15428418288cad3e9cf86d7cbc728f
#
_cell.length_a   1.000
_cell.length_b   1.000
_cell.length_c   1.000
_cell.angle_alpha   90.00
_cell.angle_beta   90.00
_cell.angle_gamma   90.00
#
_symmetry.space_group_name_H-M   'P 1'
#
loop_
_entity.id
_entity.type
_entity.pdbx_description
1 polymer ?
#
loop_
_entity_poly.entity_id
_entity_poly.type
_entity_poly.pdbx_seq_one_letter_code
_entity_poly.pdbx_strand_id
1 'polypeptide(L)'
;DPKNITEVGRWWAPHQYIYGVPGREVDHSAPHNPDFMDKGWMHGPPFVLGDKAYLGYGGDGLYVLDVSDFTRPKALGPLRFMPAFSSRLAGARTHPALPLKGRDLCVVTNEGERFGFIKDGMVTQEQSMNNIHMVDVSDPADPVLIAEFPYPEVPEDFPAPNFNVYCLAEGSKGGPFGPHNLHEPMDNKPWLEQRTDVVYDCYFAAGLRVYDVSDPYYIKEKAYFIPPNPEKKFFPFPGPMMAMTEDVVVDDRGYIIVDANSDGFYILRKTYED
;
A
#
# COMPACT_ATOMS: atom_id res chain seq x y z
N ASP A 1 -26.71 11.72 -9.83
CA ASP A 1 -27.81 10.75 -9.88
C ASP A 1 -27.23 9.33 -9.96
N PRO A 2 -27.38 8.48 -8.92
CA PRO A 2 -26.80 7.12 -8.91
C PRO A 2 -27.38 6.20 -9.99
N LYS A 3 -28.46 6.59 -10.66
CA LYS A 3 -29.06 5.87 -11.78
C LYS A 3 -28.48 6.28 -13.15
N ASN A 4 -27.73 7.37 -13.20
CA ASN A 4 -27.12 7.91 -14.42
C ASN A 4 -25.66 8.25 -14.15
N ILE A 5 -24.81 7.24 -14.16
CA ILE A 5 -23.36 7.41 -14.01
C ILE A 5 -22.78 7.62 -15.39
N THR A 6 -22.08 8.73 -15.59
CA THR A 6 -21.37 9.06 -16.82
C THR A 6 -19.91 9.34 -16.54
N GLU A 7 -19.03 8.92 -17.43
CA GLU A 7 -17.64 9.32 -17.39
C GLU A 7 -17.52 10.81 -17.70
N VAL A 8 -16.79 11.55 -16.85
CA VAL A 8 -16.54 12.99 -17.05
C VAL A 8 -15.07 13.28 -17.37
N GLY A 9 -14.16 12.37 -17.04
CA GLY A 9 -12.73 12.50 -17.32
C GLY A 9 -12.00 11.21 -16.99
N ARG A 10 -10.76 11.09 -17.51
CA ARG A 10 -9.84 10.00 -17.20
C ARG A 10 -8.41 10.45 -17.30
N TRP A 11 -7.55 9.74 -16.62
CA TRP A 11 -6.11 9.87 -16.75
C TRP A 11 -5.44 8.50 -16.65
N TRP A 12 -4.30 8.36 -17.30
CA TRP A 12 -3.41 7.18 -17.22
C TRP A 12 -1.99 7.61 -17.49
N ALA A 13 -1.01 6.87 -16.95
CA ALA A 13 0.37 7.08 -17.30
C ALA A 13 0.61 6.74 -18.79
N PRO A 14 1.36 7.58 -19.54
CA PRO A 14 1.47 7.44 -21.01
C PRO A 14 1.97 6.07 -21.49
N HIS A 15 2.77 5.37 -20.69
CA HIS A 15 3.34 4.06 -21.02
C HIS A 15 2.49 2.88 -20.58
N GLN A 16 1.42 3.11 -19.80
CA GLN A 16 0.52 2.05 -19.34
C GLN A 16 -0.29 1.44 -20.48
N TYR A 17 -0.58 2.22 -21.50
CA TYR A 17 -1.45 1.80 -22.59
C TYR A 17 -0.66 1.00 -23.64
N ILE A 18 -0.63 -0.32 -23.46
CA ILE A 18 -0.08 -1.25 -24.48
C ILE A 18 -1.10 -1.63 -25.55
N TYR A 19 -2.41 -1.38 -25.34
CA TYR A 19 -3.48 -1.71 -26.27
C TYR A 19 -4.27 -0.44 -26.65
N GLY A 20 -3.84 0.16 -27.76
CA GLY A 20 -4.68 1.09 -28.50
C GLY A 20 -5.23 2.29 -27.76
N VAL A 21 -4.44 3.36 -27.70
CA VAL A 21 -5.03 4.69 -27.53
C VAL A 21 -5.79 5.00 -28.85
N PRO A 22 -7.06 5.48 -28.80
CA PRO A 22 -7.75 5.91 -29.99
C PRO A 22 -6.87 6.87 -30.83
N GLY A 23 -6.57 6.51 -32.07
CA GLY A 23 -5.69 7.27 -32.95
C GLY A 23 -4.21 6.90 -32.91
N ARG A 24 -3.80 5.86 -32.17
CA ARG A 24 -2.47 5.25 -32.27
C ARG A 24 -2.59 3.77 -32.64
N GLU A 25 -1.84 3.35 -33.64
CA GLU A 25 -1.73 1.94 -33.98
C GLU A 25 -0.99 1.21 -32.86
N VAL A 26 -1.53 0.06 -32.46
CA VAL A 26 -0.89 -0.82 -31.47
C VAL A 26 0.10 -1.69 -32.22
N ASP A 27 1.35 -1.64 -31.84
CA ASP A 27 2.36 -2.58 -32.33
C ASP A 27 2.18 -3.93 -31.62
N HIS A 28 1.36 -4.79 -32.21
CA HIS A 28 1.15 -6.15 -31.73
C HIS A 28 2.37 -7.08 -31.95
N SER A 29 3.37 -6.61 -32.68
CA SER A 29 4.62 -7.36 -32.92
C SER A 29 5.68 -7.09 -31.85
N ALA A 30 5.47 -6.06 -31.01
CA ALA A 30 6.36 -5.83 -29.90
C ALA A 30 6.37 -7.10 -29.01
N PRO A 31 7.54 -7.67 -28.74
CA PRO A 31 7.61 -8.85 -27.89
C PRO A 31 6.91 -8.54 -26.58
N HIS A 32 6.05 -9.46 -26.18
CA HIS A 32 5.42 -9.41 -24.85
C HIS A 32 6.55 -9.24 -23.85
N ASN A 33 6.70 -8.00 -23.35
CA ASN A 33 7.77 -7.74 -22.39
C ASN A 33 7.48 -8.61 -21.17
N PRO A 34 8.33 -9.60 -20.84
CA PRO A 34 8.16 -10.38 -19.63
C PRO A 34 8.25 -9.51 -18.38
N ASP A 35 8.74 -8.27 -18.52
CA ASP A 35 8.82 -7.26 -17.47
C ASP A 35 7.49 -6.50 -17.29
N PHE A 36 6.36 -7.16 -17.54
CA PHE A 36 5.01 -6.63 -17.29
C PHE A 36 4.84 -6.13 -15.84
N MET A 37 5.59 -6.72 -14.93
CA MET A 37 5.61 -6.32 -13.51
C MET A 37 6.39 -5.02 -13.27
N ASP A 38 7.25 -4.60 -14.21
CA ASP A 38 7.99 -3.33 -14.12
C ASP A 38 7.18 -2.13 -14.59
N LYS A 39 5.99 -2.37 -15.14
CA LYS A 39 5.14 -1.29 -15.63
C LYS A 39 4.20 -0.81 -14.56
N GLY A 40 4.10 0.51 -14.44
CA GLY A 40 3.13 1.14 -13.59
C GLY A 40 1.70 0.78 -14.03
N TRP A 41 0.90 0.40 -13.07
CA TRP A 41 -0.54 0.46 -13.18
C TRP A 41 -1.08 1.06 -11.89
N MET A 42 -2.23 1.68 -11.96
CA MET A 42 -2.86 2.20 -10.75
C MET A 42 -3.19 1.05 -9.81
N HIS A 43 -2.69 1.15 -8.57
CA HIS A 43 -2.88 0.17 -7.53
C HIS A 43 -3.37 0.88 -6.28
N GLY A 44 -4.55 0.55 -5.84
CA GLY A 44 -5.27 1.30 -4.81
C GLY A 44 -6.05 2.50 -5.38
N PRO A 45 -6.98 3.04 -4.61
CA PRO A 45 -7.77 4.20 -5.02
C PRO A 45 -6.93 5.48 -4.99
N PRO A 46 -7.23 6.46 -5.86
CA PRO A 46 -6.64 7.77 -5.74
C PRO A 46 -7.21 8.51 -4.54
N PHE A 47 -6.36 9.13 -3.73
CA PHE A 47 -6.77 10.04 -2.67
C PHE A 47 -6.86 11.47 -3.19
N VAL A 48 -8.01 12.08 -3.06
CA VAL A 48 -8.22 13.46 -3.49
C VAL A 48 -8.22 14.37 -2.27
N LEU A 49 -7.30 15.35 -2.26
CA LEU A 49 -7.24 16.40 -1.26
C LEU A 49 -7.18 17.76 -1.97
N GLY A 50 -8.26 18.54 -1.82
CA GLY A 50 -8.40 19.80 -2.56
C GLY A 50 -8.47 19.59 -4.06
N ASP A 51 -7.56 20.21 -4.78
CA ASP A 51 -7.41 20.14 -6.24
C ASP A 51 -6.36 19.14 -6.72
N LYS A 52 -5.90 18.26 -5.83
CA LYS A 52 -4.88 17.26 -6.12
C LYS A 52 -5.37 15.86 -5.87
N ALA A 53 -4.92 14.91 -6.68
CA ALA A 53 -5.09 13.49 -6.46
C ALA A 53 -3.72 12.82 -6.33
N TYR A 54 -3.60 11.94 -5.34
CA TYR A 54 -2.39 11.19 -5.03
C TYR A 54 -2.64 9.72 -5.36
N LEU A 55 -1.75 9.14 -6.14
CA LEU A 55 -1.93 7.79 -6.68
C LEU A 55 -0.69 6.94 -6.47
N GLY A 56 -0.86 5.78 -5.86
CA GLY A 56 0.11 4.70 -5.97
C GLY A 56 -0.01 4.05 -7.36
N TYR A 57 1.09 4.02 -8.09
CA TYR A 57 1.09 3.58 -9.49
C TYR A 57 2.07 2.43 -9.73
N GLY A 58 1.95 1.40 -8.91
CA GLY A 58 2.75 0.19 -9.03
C GLY A 58 4.25 0.46 -9.08
N GLY A 59 4.92 -0.08 -10.07
CA GLY A 59 6.36 0.10 -10.27
C GLY A 59 6.81 1.52 -10.62
N ASP A 60 5.88 2.41 -10.99
CA ASP A 60 6.20 3.81 -11.28
C ASP A 60 6.33 4.69 -10.04
N GLY A 61 5.79 4.24 -8.90
CA GLY A 61 5.85 5.00 -7.66
C GLY A 61 4.61 5.89 -7.42
N LEU A 62 4.81 7.07 -6.86
CA LEU A 62 3.76 8.04 -6.59
C LEU A 62 3.54 8.95 -7.80
N TYR A 63 2.28 9.17 -8.18
CA TYR A 63 1.87 10.27 -9.04
C TYR A 63 1.03 11.28 -8.27
N VAL A 64 1.31 12.56 -8.49
CA VAL A 64 0.44 13.65 -8.07
C VAL A 64 -0.21 14.27 -9.30
N LEU A 65 -1.54 14.35 -9.29
CA LEU A 65 -2.30 14.95 -10.38
C LEU A 65 -2.95 16.27 -9.94
N ASP A 66 -2.99 17.24 -10.84
CA ASP A 66 -3.92 18.36 -10.80
C ASP A 66 -5.30 17.86 -11.27
N VAL A 67 -6.27 17.93 -10.39
CA VAL A 67 -7.68 17.58 -10.64
C VAL A 67 -8.62 18.77 -10.42
N SER A 68 -8.09 19.98 -10.48
CA SER A 68 -8.92 21.21 -10.45
C SER A 68 -9.99 21.21 -11.55
N ASP A 69 -9.69 20.59 -12.68
CA ASP A 69 -10.65 20.22 -13.72
C ASP A 69 -10.71 18.69 -13.86
N PHE A 70 -11.71 18.04 -13.23
CA PHE A 70 -11.92 16.60 -13.30
C PHE A 70 -12.11 16.05 -14.72
N THR A 71 -12.46 16.91 -15.68
CA THR A 71 -12.58 16.49 -17.09
C THR A 71 -11.23 16.34 -17.77
N ARG A 72 -10.18 16.93 -17.21
CA ARG A 72 -8.82 16.99 -17.77
C ARG A 72 -7.73 16.85 -16.71
N PRO A 73 -7.67 15.75 -15.95
CA PRO A 73 -6.60 15.55 -14.97
C PRO A 73 -5.23 15.62 -15.62
N LYS A 74 -4.27 16.22 -14.92
CA LYS A 74 -2.88 16.38 -15.42
C LYS A 74 -1.89 15.91 -14.38
N ALA A 75 -0.90 15.12 -14.79
CA ALA A 75 0.24 14.80 -13.93
C ALA A 75 1.05 16.09 -13.67
N LEU A 76 1.36 16.34 -12.39
CA LEU A 76 2.27 17.38 -11.94
C LEU A 76 3.68 16.81 -11.85
N GLY A 77 3.87 15.70 -11.15
CA GLY A 77 5.14 15.03 -11.06
C GLY A 77 5.00 13.58 -10.57
N PRO A 78 5.86 12.67 -11.03
CA PRO A 78 6.05 11.37 -10.41
C PRO A 78 7.19 11.40 -9.40
N LEU A 79 7.06 10.67 -8.28
CA LEU A 79 8.19 10.22 -7.48
C LEU A 79 8.45 8.75 -7.76
N ARG A 80 9.58 8.45 -8.37
CA ARG A 80 10.05 7.07 -8.56
C ARG A 80 10.98 6.68 -7.43
N PHE A 81 10.67 5.57 -6.79
CA PHE A 81 11.55 5.02 -5.77
C PHE A 81 12.76 4.36 -6.43
N MET A 82 13.95 4.57 -5.86
CA MET A 82 15.21 4.03 -6.36
C MET A 82 15.98 3.30 -5.23
N PRO A 83 16.35 2.05 -5.39
CA PRO A 83 16.08 1.18 -6.55
C PRO A 83 14.58 0.95 -6.73
N ALA A 84 14.16 0.67 -7.97
CA ALA A 84 12.76 0.34 -8.22
C ALA A 84 12.35 -0.84 -7.35
N PHE A 85 11.27 -0.69 -6.60
CA PHE A 85 10.79 -1.73 -5.68
C PHE A 85 10.12 -2.90 -6.39
N SER A 86 9.99 -2.86 -7.71
CA SER A 86 9.52 -3.95 -8.52
C SER A 86 10.70 -4.78 -9.02
N SER A 87 10.81 -6.02 -8.56
CA SER A 87 11.63 -7.01 -9.24
C SER A 87 10.78 -7.80 -10.23
N ARG A 88 11.42 -8.47 -11.17
CA ARG A 88 10.79 -9.34 -12.18
C ARG A 88 9.81 -10.36 -11.59
N LEU A 89 9.93 -10.71 -10.32
CA LEU A 89 9.24 -11.82 -9.69
C LEU A 89 8.54 -11.44 -8.37
N ALA A 90 8.82 -10.29 -7.81
CA ALA A 90 8.22 -9.82 -6.57
C ALA A 90 8.13 -8.29 -6.64
N GLY A 91 7.05 -7.79 -7.20
CA GLY A 91 6.84 -6.35 -7.25
C GLY A 91 6.36 -5.83 -5.91
N ALA A 92 7.20 -5.10 -5.19
CA ALA A 92 6.66 -4.12 -4.26
C ALA A 92 6.04 -3.04 -5.12
N ARG A 93 4.74 -2.97 -5.05
CA ARG A 93 3.97 -2.03 -5.84
C ARG A 93 3.60 -0.89 -4.93
N THR A 94 3.87 0.32 -5.39
CA THR A 94 3.31 1.49 -4.72
C THR A 94 1.80 1.35 -4.72
N HIS A 95 1.23 1.24 -3.52
CA HIS A 95 -0.17 0.93 -3.29
C HIS A 95 -0.92 2.19 -2.89
N PRO A 96 -1.37 2.44 -1.65
CA PRO A 96 -1.96 3.72 -1.31
C PRO A 96 -0.90 4.83 -1.21
N ALA A 97 -1.36 6.03 -1.52
CA ALA A 97 -0.63 7.27 -1.32
C ALA A 97 -1.55 8.26 -0.58
N LEU A 98 -1.44 8.29 0.74
CA LEU A 98 -2.33 9.03 1.64
C LEU A 98 -1.76 10.43 1.93
N PRO A 99 -2.35 11.53 1.39
CA PRO A 99 -1.96 12.87 1.77
C PRO A 99 -2.42 13.18 3.20
N LEU A 100 -1.54 13.78 3.99
CA LEU A 100 -1.83 14.19 5.36
C LEU A 100 -2.44 15.61 5.36
N LYS A 101 -3.72 15.70 5.63
CA LYS A 101 -4.46 16.98 5.59
C LYS A 101 -3.84 18.04 6.50
N GLY A 102 -3.63 19.24 5.94
CA GLY A 102 -3.01 20.36 6.66
C GLY A 102 -1.50 20.25 6.83
N ARG A 103 -0.89 19.25 6.20
CA ARG A 103 0.56 19.06 6.11
C ARG A 103 0.91 18.86 4.63
N ASP A 104 2.03 19.37 4.20
CA ASP A 104 2.52 19.15 2.83
C ASP A 104 3.26 17.82 2.74
N LEU A 105 2.61 16.75 3.23
CA LEU A 105 3.16 15.40 3.37
C LEU A 105 2.22 14.36 2.80
N CYS A 106 2.79 13.29 2.28
CA CYS A 106 2.08 12.10 1.81
C CYS A 106 2.73 10.84 2.37
N VAL A 107 1.93 9.93 2.92
CA VAL A 107 2.39 8.60 3.32
C VAL A 107 2.14 7.65 2.16
N VAL A 108 3.18 6.95 1.73
CA VAL A 108 3.13 6.04 0.58
C VAL A 108 3.57 4.65 1.02
N THR A 109 2.73 3.64 0.76
CA THR A 109 3.11 2.25 1.03
C THR A 109 3.58 1.57 -0.25
N ASN A 110 4.55 0.67 -0.12
CA ASN A 110 4.89 -0.28 -1.16
C ASN A 110 4.40 -1.66 -0.70
N GLU A 111 3.32 -2.12 -1.31
CA GLU A 111 2.67 -3.38 -0.92
C GLU A 111 3.66 -4.54 -0.85
N GLY A 112 3.70 -5.16 0.31
CA GLY A 112 4.70 -6.15 0.64
C GLY A 112 4.27 -7.57 0.44
N GLU A 113 4.27 -8.06 -0.76
CA GLU A 113 4.26 -9.49 -0.98
C GLU A 113 5.68 -10.01 -1.16
N ARG A 114 6.23 -10.64 -0.12
CA ARG A 114 7.47 -11.39 -0.25
C ARG A 114 7.16 -12.73 -0.89
N PHE A 115 7.55 -12.90 -2.14
CA PHE A 115 7.49 -14.19 -2.79
C PHE A 115 8.79 -14.95 -2.63
N GLY A 116 8.72 -16.13 -2.00
CA GLY A 116 9.79 -17.11 -2.06
C GLY A 116 9.63 -17.97 -3.29
N PHE A 117 10.65 -18.09 -4.10
CA PHE A 117 10.68 -18.98 -5.25
C PHE A 117 11.50 -20.22 -4.93
N ILE A 118 11.01 -21.38 -5.33
CA ILE A 118 11.80 -22.59 -5.30
C ILE A 118 12.51 -22.72 -6.64
N LYS A 119 13.82 -22.56 -6.62
CA LYS A 119 14.71 -22.82 -7.75
C LYS A 119 15.66 -23.92 -7.36
N ASP A 120 15.71 -25.01 -8.12
CA ASP A 120 16.60 -26.16 -7.88
C ASP A 120 16.44 -26.77 -6.48
N GLY A 121 15.20 -26.78 -5.94
CA GLY A 121 14.89 -27.29 -4.61
C GLY A 121 15.26 -26.36 -3.45
N MET A 122 15.77 -25.16 -3.72
CA MET A 122 16.08 -24.14 -2.73
C MET A 122 15.09 -22.98 -2.82
N VAL A 123 14.68 -22.48 -1.66
CA VAL A 123 13.90 -21.25 -1.56
C VAL A 123 14.86 -20.08 -1.82
N THR A 124 14.72 -19.44 -2.96
CA THR A 124 15.42 -18.19 -3.25
C THR A 124 14.52 -17.01 -2.90
N GLN A 125 15.03 -16.09 -2.11
CA GLN A 125 14.34 -14.88 -1.74
C GLN A 125 14.79 -13.75 -2.68
N GLU A 126 13.94 -13.37 -3.61
CA GLU A 126 14.05 -12.04 -4.20
C GLU A 126 13.11 -11.12 -3.41
N GLN A 127 13.69 -10.30 -2.54
CA GLN A 127 12.95 -9.31 -1.77
C GLN A 127 13.06 -7.97 -2.46
N SER A 128 11.92 -7.39 -2.79
CA SER A 128 11.86 -5.96 -2.92
C SER A 128 11.82 -5.33 -1.52
N MET A 129 12.37 -4.14 -1.39
CA MET A 129 12.34 -3.37 -0.14
C MET A 129 10.94 -2.78 0.04
N ASN A 130 10.07 -3.54 0.69
CA ASN A 130 8.69 -3.11 0.93
C ASN A 130 8.64 -2.35 2.24
N ASN A 131 8.31 -1.08 2.20
CA ASN A 131 8.17 -0.27 3.39
C ASN A 131 7.14 0.85 3.18
N ILE A 132 6.91 1.60 4.23
CA ILE A 132 6.12 2.83 4.23
C ILE A 132 7.09 3.99 4.13
N HIS A 133 6.73 4.98 3.35
CA HIS A 133 7.56 6.14 3.06
C HIS A 133 6.83 7.43 3.41
N MET A 134 7.56 8.39 3.98
CA MET A 134 7.10 9.76 4.13
C MET A 134 7.64 10.58 2.97
N VAL A 135 6.75 11.25 2.26
CA VAL A 135 7.06 12.07 1.09
C VAL A 135 6.66 13.51 1.36
N ASP A 136 7.57 14.43 1.15
CA ASP A 136 7.29 15.87 1.07
C ASP A 136 6.65 16.16 -0.29
N VAL A 137 5.46 16.74 -0.27
CA VAL A 137 4.68 17.13 -1.45
C VAL A 137 4.39 18.64 -1.47
N SER A 138 5.20 19.43 -0.77
CA SER A 138 5.09 20.90 -0.76
C SER A 138 5.24 21.48 -2.17
N ASP A 139 6.11 20.89 -3.00
CA ASP A 139 6.06 21.05 -4.44
C ASP A 139 5.51 19.76 -5.09
N PRO A 140 4.23 19.75 -5.49
CA PRO A 140 3.63 18.56 -6.07
C PRO A 140 4.19 18.20 -7.46
N ALA A 141 5.00 19.06 -8.06
CA ALA A 141 5.71 18.79 -9.32
C ALA A 141 7.07 18.10 -9.07
N ASP A 142 7.60 18.18 -7.86
CA ASP A 142 8.87 17.55 -7.45
C ASP A 142 8.74 16.91 -6.06
N PRO A 143 7.92 15.87 -5.88
CA PRO A 143 7.78 15.17 -4.61
C PRO A 143 9.11 14.55 -4.16
N VAL A 144 9.42 14.64 -2.86
CA VAL A 144 10.70 14.17 -2.31
C VAL A 144 10.48 13.15 -1.20
N LEU A 145 11.11 11.99 -1.29
CA LEU A 145 11.19 11.01 -0.20
C LEU A 145 12.06 11.61 0.93
N ILE A 146 11.48 11.80 2.12
CA ILE A 146 12.17 12.42 3.26
C ILE A 146 12.47 11.46 4.41
N ALA A 147 11.69 10.37 4.55
CA ALA A 147 11.91 9.36 5.58
C ALA A 147 11.29 8.02 5.21
N GLU A 148 11.84 6.96 5.78
CA GLU A 148 11.24 5.63 5.81
C GLU A 148 10.73 5.32 7.21
N PHE A 149 9.64 4.56 7.28
CA PHE A 149 9.08 4.11 8.55
C PHE A 149 9.94 2.99 9.15
N PRO A 150 9.97 2.85 10.48
CA PRO A 150 10.62 1.73 11.13
C PRO A 150 10.08 0.41 10.59
N TYR A 151 10.99 -0.49 10.22
CA TYR A 151 10.60 -1.83 9.79
C TYR A 151 10.09 -2.62 10.98
N PRO A 152 8.94 -3.33 10.88
CA PRO A 152 8.39 -4.06 12.00
C PRO A 152 9.35 -5.09 12.57
N GLU A 153 9.59 -5.03 13.89
CA GLU A 153 10.36 -6.04 14.60
C GLU A 153 9.50 -7.24 14.96
N VAL A 154 10.12 -8.43 14.98
CA VAL A 154 9.46 -9.65 15.43
C VAL A 154 9.41 -9.63 16.95
N PRO A 155 8.21 -9.69 17.58
CA PRO A 155 8.12 -9.82 19.04
C PRO A 155 8.80 -11.09 19.54
N GLU A 156 9.45 -11.01 20.69
CA GLU A 156 10.28 -12.09 21.24
C GLU A 156 9.50 -13.42 21.41
N ASP A 157 8.23 -13.33 21.80
CA ASP A 157 7.35 -14.48 22.04
C ASP A 157 6.50 -14.88 20.83
N PHE A 158 6.69 -14.24 19.67
CA PHE A 158 5.82 -14.47 18.52
C PHE A 158 6.35 -15.61 17.65
N PRO A 159 5.47 -16.47 17.09
CA PRO A 159 5.91 -17.54 16.21
C PRO A 159 6.62 -17.00 14.98
N ALA A 160 7.94 -17.15 14.91
CA ALA A 160 8.80 -16.67 13.81
C ALA A 160 8.31 -17.00 12.39
N PRO A 161 7.56 -18.06 12.12
CA PRO A 161 7.04 -18.36 10.79
C PRO A 161 6.22 -17.26 10.13
N ASN A 162 5.54 -16.41 10.91
CA ASN A 162 4.72 -15.33 10.36
C ASN A 162 5.56 -14.24 9.68
N PHE A 163 6.82 -14.12 10.06
CA PHE A 163 7.76 -13.13 9.51
C PHE A 163 8.67 -13.73 8.42
N ASN A 164 8.43 -14.97 8.05
CA ASN A 164 9.17 -15.60 6.98
C ASN A 164 8.59 -15.22 5.60
N VAL A 165 9.37 -15.50 4.59
CA VAL A 165 9.01 -15.29 3.19
C VAL A 165 7.71 -16.01 2.84
N TYR A 166 6.80 -15.29 2.20
CA TYR A 166 5.63 -15.89 1.58
C TYR A 166 6.07 -16.75 0.42
N CYS A 167 5.67 -18.00 0.43
CA CYS A 167 5.86 -18.92 -0.67
C CYS A 167 4.53 -19.58 -1.00
N LEU A 168 4.07 -19.45 -2.23
CA LEU A 168 2.87 -20.12 -2.73
C LEU A 168 3.05 -21.64 -2.90
N ALA A 169 4.27 -22.15 -2.76
CA ALA A 169 4.56 -23.58 -2.86
C ALA A 169 3.94 -24.35 -1.70
N GLU A 170 3.51 -25.57 -2.00
CA GLU A 170 3.00 -26.50 -1.00
C GLU A 170 4.04 -26.74 0.11
N GLY A 171 3.60 -26.61 1.36
CA GLY A 171 4.46 -26.78 2.54
C GLY A 171 5.22 -25.51 2.99
N SER A 172 4.99 -24.35 2.37
CA SER A 172 5.53 -23.08 2.85
C SER A 172 4.96 -22.71 4.22
N LYS A 173 5.80 -22.10 5.06
CA LYS A 173 5.46 -21.74 6.45
C LYS A 173 5.40 -20.23 6.68
N GLY A 174 5.63 -19.43 5.65
CA GLY A 174 5.62 -17.98 5.73
C GLY A 174 4.37 -17.36 5.12
N GLY A 175 4.09 -16.09 5.39
CA GLY A 175 3.02 -15.29 4.81
C GLY A 175 3.53 -14.01 4.16
N PRO A 176 2.65 -13.25 3.50
CA PRO A 176 3.02 -11.95 2.99
C PRO A 176 3.51 -11.06 4.14
N PHE A 177 4.53 -10.31 3.87
CA PHE A 177 5.14 -9.40 4.84
C PHE A 177 5.45 -8.09 4.14
N GLY A 178 4.82 -7.03 4.57
CA GLY A 178 4.97 -5.69 4.03
C GLY A 178 3.73 -4.86 4.29
N PRO A 179 3.81 -3.54 4.11
CA PRO A 179 2.66 -2.65 4.28
C PRO A 179 1.61 -2.88 3.20
N HIS A 180 0.37 -2.60 3.56
CA HIS A 180 -0.77 -2.69 2.66
C HIS A 180 -1.62 -1.44 2.75
N ASN A 181 -2.82 -1.53 3.35
CA ASN A 181 -3.74 -0.40 3.45
C ASN A 181 -3.57 0.39 4.74
N LEU A 182 -3.81 1.69 4.63
CA LEU A 182 -3.75 2.67 5.70
C LEU A 182 -5.17 3.05 6.16
N HIS A 183 -5.30 3.46 7.42
CA HIS A 183 -6.50 4.19 7.82
C HIS A 183 -6.60 5.51 7.04
N GLU A 184 -7.76 5.77 6.48
CA GLU A 184 -8.02 6.87 5.58
C GLU A 184 -8.97 7.90 6.24
N PRO A 185 -8.44 9.00 6.82
CA PRO A 185 -9.29 10.09 7.27
C PRO A 185 -9.98 10.75 6.07
N MET A 186 -11.32 10.73 6.06
CA MET A 186 -12.11 11.30 4.98
C MET A 186 -12.97 12.46 5.51
N ASP A 187 -12.86 13.62 4.92
CA ASP A 187 -13.60 14.83 5.34
C ASP A 187 -15.11 14.67 5.36
N ASN A 188 -15.65 13.84 4.48
CA ASN A 188 -17.08 13.56 4.41
C ASN A 188 -17.53 12.41 5.35
N LYS A 189 -16.62 11.93 6.21
CA LYS A 189 -16.83 10.84 7.16
C LYS A 189 -16.44 11.30 8.58
N PRO A 190 -17.24 12.17 9.22
CA PRO A 190 -16.87 12.75 10.52
C PRO A 190 -16.76 11.74 11.67
N TRP A 191 -17.26 10.53 11.48
CA TRP A 191 -17.12 9.43 12.44
C TRP A 191 -15.80 8.65 12.33
N LEU A 192 -14.93 9.00 11.36
CA LEU A 192 -13.58 8.50 11.28
C LEU A 192 -12.62 9.40 12.07
N GLU A 193 -11.58 8.81 12.64
CA GLU A 193 -10.48 9.59 13.20
C GLU A 193 -9.84 10.45 12.10
N GLN A 194 -9.63 11.74 12.41
CA GLN A 194 -9.13 12.73 11.45
C GLN A 194 -7.69 13.19 11.76
N ARG A 195 -6.98 12.46 12.62
CA ARG A 195 -5.59 12.78 12.98
C ARG A 195 -4.67 12.59 11.79
N THR A 196 -3.65 13.45 11.70
CA THR A 196 -2.61 13.41 10.67
C THR A 196 -1.20 13.30 11.25
N ASP A 197 -1.10 13.12 12.57
CA ASP A 197 0.13 12.90 13.33
C ASP A 197 0.32 11.43 13.76
N VAL A 198 -0.68 10.58 13.43
CA VAL A 198 -0.64 9.13 13.64
C VAL A 198 -1.03 8.42 12.35
N VAL A 199 -0.30 7.38 12.01
CA VAL A 199 -0.57 6.51 10.86
C VAL A 199 -0.85 5.10 11.37
N TYR A 200 -1.92 4.49 10.85
CA TYR A 200 -2.28 3.10 11.08
C TYR A 200 -2.13 2.36 9.77
N ASP A 201 -1.36 1.29 9.78
CA ASP A 201 -1.07 0.48 8.59
C ASP A 201 -1.30 -1.01 8.87
N CYS A 202 -1.92 -1.70 7.94
CA CYS A 202 -1.97 -3.15 7.93
C CYS A 202 -0.74 -3.69 7.23
N TYR A 203 0.08 -4.41 7.97
CA TYR A 203 1.36 -4.91 7.50
C TYR A 203 1.35 -6.43 7.27
N PHE A 204 0.29 -6.93 6.66
CA PHE A 204 0.01 -8.36 6.43
C PHE A 204 0.29 -9.23 7.65
N ALA A 205 1.25 -10.18 7.56
CA ALA A 205 1.58 -11.10 8.64
C ALA A 205 2.23 -10.41 9.85
N ALA A 206 2.73 -9.19 9.71
CA ALA A 206 3.20 -8.38 10.83
C ALA A 206 2.06 -7.66 11.58
N GLY A 207 0.81 -7.80 11.11
CA GLY A 207 -0.37 -7.26 11.77
C GLY A 207 -0.57 -5.76 11.57
N LEU A 208 -1.43 -5.18 12.38
CA LEU A 208 -1.60 -3.73 12.46
C LEU A 208 -0.36 -3.09 13.09
N ARG A 209 0.12 -2.01 12.49
CA ARG A 209 1.17 -1.13 13.01
C ARG A 209 0.65 0.29 13.19
N VAL A 210 1.08 0.94 14.24
CA VAL A 210 0.69 2.31 14.57
C VAL A 210 1.93 3.16 14.75
N TYR A 211 2.01 4.26 14.01
CA TYR A 211 3.19 5.11 13.97
C TYR A 211 2.87 6.55 14.37
N ASP A 212 3.74 7.15 15.17
CA ASP A 212 3.79 8.59 15.41
C ASP A 212 4.56 9.24 14.27
N VAL A 213 3.91 10.13 13.54
CA VAL A 213 4.46 10.89 12.42
C VAL A 213 4.40 12.39 12.68
N SER A 214 4.31 12.80 13.95
CA SER A 214 4.35 14.21 14.34
C SER A 214 5.63 14.89 13.86
N ASP A 215 6.78 14.22 14.00
CA ASP A 215 8.03 14.57 13.34
C ASP A 215 8.19 13.71 12.07
N PRO A 216 8.04 14.29 10.87
CA PRO A 216 8.07 13.52 9.62
C PRO A 216 9.45 12.97 9.26
N TYR A 217 10.51 13.44 9.92
CA TYR A 217 11.88 12.96 9.73
C TYR A 217 12.28 11.89 10.75
N TYR A 218 11.51 11.76 11.84
CA TYR A 218 11.81 10.81 12.92
C TYR A 218 10.56 10.05 13.37
N ILE A 219 10.14 9.14 12.52
CA ILE A 219 8.94 8.33 12.69
C ILE A 219 9.18 7.25 13.75
N LYS A 220 8.20 7.01 14.62
CA LYS A 220 8.29 6.03 15.71
C LYS A 220 7.11 5.07 15.67
N GLU A 221 7.36 3.78 15.79
CA GLU A 221 6.28 2.83 16.08
C GLU A 221 5.80 3.05 17.53
N LYS A 222 4.49 3.27 17.71
CA LYS A 222 3.85 3.45 19.03
C LYS A 222 3.23 2.17 19.55
N ALA A 223 2.65 1.38 18.64
CA ALA A 223 1.92 0.18 19.02
C ALA A 223 1.79 -0.77 17.83
N TYR A 224 1.47 -2.01 18.13
CA TYR A 224 1.10 -3.00 17.13
C TYR A 224 0.05 -3.97 17.68
N PHE A 225 -0.63 -4.64 16.77
CA PHE A 225 -1.48 -5.78 17.08
C PHE A 225 -1.30 -6.86 16.00
N ILE A 226 -0.86 -8.04 16.39
CA ILE A 226 -0.74 -9.19 15.51
C ILE A 226 -1.83 -10.19 15.87
N PRO A 227 -2.81 -10.45 14.99
CA PRO A 227 -3.83 -11.45 15.26
C PRO A 227 -3.22 -12.83 15.52
N PRO A 228 -3.85 -13.69 16.32
CA PRO A 228 -3.44 -15.09 16.42
C PRO A 228 -3.60 -15.79 15.08
N ASN A 229 -2.81 -16.82 14.83
CA ASN A 229 -3.00 -17.64 13.65
C ASN A 229 -4.38 -18.32 13.68
N PRO A 230 -5.16 -18.25 12.59
CA PRO A 230 -6.49 -18.83 12.56
C PRO A 230 -6.43 -20.36 12.64
N GLU A 231 -7.34 -20.96 13.38
CA GLU A 231 -7.49 -22.42 13.43
C GLU A 231 -8.15 -22.99 12.17
N LYS A 232 -8.93 -22.16 11.47
CA LYS A 232 -9.65 -22.50 10.24
C LYS A 232 -9.60 -21.34 9.27
N LYS A 233 -9.44 -21.64 7.99
CA LYS A 233 -9.62 -20.65 6.93
C LYS A 233 -11.08 -20.57 6.53
N PHE A 234 -11.67 -19.39 6.62
CA PHE A 234 -13.00 -19.12 6.10
C PHE A 234 -12.96 -18.74 4.62
N PHE A 235 -11.82 -18.32 4.13
CA PHE A 235 -11.60 -17.97 2.75
C PHE A 235 -10.57 -18.91 2.10
N PRO A 236 -10.79 -19.41 0.88
CA PRO A 236 -9.89 -20.37 0.21
C PRO A 236 -8.64 -19.68 -0.37
N PHE A 237 -8.02 -18.78 0.37
CA PHE A 237 -6.78 -18.16 -0.06
C PHE A 237 -5.65 -19.20 -0.03
N PRO A 238 -4.87 -19.37 -1.12
CA PRO A 238 -3.74 -20.27 -1.12
C PRO A 238 -2.68 -19.79 -0.13
N GLY A 239 -2.09 -20.71 0.61
CA GLY A 239 -1.02 -20.37 1.55
C GLY A 239 -1.21 -20.99 2.94
N PRO A 240 -0.29 -20.75 3.86
CA PRO A 240 -0.34 -21.32 5.20
C PRO A 240 -1.48 -20.74 6.05
N MET A 241 -1.80 -21.43 7.14
CA MET A 241 -2.73 -20.97 8.18
C MET A 241 -2.03 -19.95 9.06
N MET A 242 -2.14 -18.67 8.69
CA MET A 242 -1.51 -17.59 9.45
C MET A 242 -2.38 -16.34 9.46
N ALA A 243 -2.16 -15.53 10.48
CA ALA A 243 -2.75 -14.21 10.57
C ALA A 243 -2.25 -13.31 9.43
N MET A 244 -3.14 -12.50 8.90
CA MET A 244 -2.85 -11.59 7.82
C MET A 244 -3.82 -10.42 7.89
N THR A 245 -3.32 -9.22 8.13
CA THR A 245 -4.14 -8.00 8.14
C THR A 245 -4.09 -7.32 6.80
N GLU A 246 -5.24 -6.85 6.33
CA GLU A 246 -5.41 -6.27 4.99
C GLU A 246 -5.79 -4.81 5.04
N ASP A 247 -6.72 -4.44 5.92
CA ASP A 247 -7.29 -3.10 5.96
C ASP A 247 -7.60 -2.65 7.39
N VAL A 248 -7.65 -1.34 7.61
CA VAL A 248 -7.89 -0.74 8.92
C VAL A 248 -8.77 0.49 8.84
N VAL A 249 -9.72 0.58 9.76
CA VAL A 249 -10.55 1.77 9.99
C VAL A 249 -10.46 2.17 11.45
N VAL A 250 -10.25 3.45 11.72
CA VAL A 250 -10.27 4.00 13.08
C VAL A 250 -11.43 4.98 13.20
N ASP A 251 -12.29 4.78 14.22
CA ASP A 251 -13.41 5.67 14.44
C ASP A 251 -13.06 6.83 15.38
N ASP A 252 -13.92 7.85 15.42
CA ASP A 252 -13.74 9.07 16.23
C ASP A 252 -13.79 8.79 17.75
N ARG A 253 -14.21 7.58 18.16
CA ARG A 253 -14.22 7.12 19.57
C ARG A 253 -12.94 6.40 19.95
N GLY A 254 -12.01 6.20 18.99
CA GLY A 254 -10.74 5.52 19.19
C GLY A 254 -10.81 3.99 19.10
N TYR A 255 -11.88 3.42 18.54
CA TYR A 255 -11.89 2.00 18.18
C TYR A 255 -11.17 1.80 16.84
N ILE A 256 -10.35 0.78 16.80
CA ILE A 256 -9.62 0.38 15.60
C ILE A 256 -10.25 -0.91 15.10
N ILE A 257 -10.72 -0.92 13.87
CA ILE A 257 -11.32 -2.08 13.22
C ILE A 257 -10.32 -2.55 12.17
N VAL A 258 -9.83 -3.78 12.35
CA VAL A 258 -8.79 -4.38 11.48
C VAL A 258 -9.38 -5.57 10.76
N ASP A 259 -9.32 -5.55 9.45
CA ASP A 259 -9.63 -6.73 8.63
C ASP A 259 -8.49 -7.75 8.72
N ALA A 260 -8.84 -8.96 9.12
CA ALA A 260 -7.92 -10.10 9.13
C ALA A 260 -8.42 -11.14 8.14
N ASN A 261 -7.96 -11.06 6.93
CA ASN A 261 -8.38 -11.76 5.73
C ASN A 261 -8.87 -13.22 5.95
N SER A 262 -8.19 -13.99 6.79
CA SER A 262 -8.54 -15.40 7.01
C SER A 262 -9.52 -15.64 8.15
N ASP A 263 -9.82 -14.63 8.97
CA ASP A 263 -10.44 -14.80 10.28
C ASP A 263 -11.62 -13.82 10.53
N GLY A 264 -11.84 -12.88 9.62
CA GLY A 264 -12.85 -11.83 9.74
C GLY A 264 -12.22 -10.51 10.16
N PHE A 265 -12.79 -9.84 11.17
CA PHE A 265 -12.25 -8.56 11.63
C PHE A 265 -12.16 -8.50 13.16
N TYR A 266 -11.21 -7.71 13.65
CA TYR A 266 -11.01 -7.43 15.05
C TYR A 266 -11.42 -6.00 15.37
N ILE A 267 -12.05 -5.81 16.53
CA ILE A 267 -12.33 -4.48 17.09
C ILE A 267 -11.40 -4.30 18.28
N LEU A 268 -10.49 -3.34 18.15
CA LEU A 268 -9.46 -3.06 19.13
C LEU A 268 -9.73 -1.72 19.81
N ARG A 269 -9.17 -1.54 21.01
CA ARG A 269 -9.11 -0.26 21.70
C ARG A 269 -7.65 0.12 21.91
N LYS A 270 -7.32 1.39 21.72
CA LYS A 270 -6.02 1.93 22.06
C LYS A 270 -5.71 1.70 23.53
N THR A 271 -4.53 1.23 23.83
CA THR A 271 -4.02 1.05 25.22
C THR A 271 -2.77 1.92 25.46
N TYR A 272 -2.31 2.64 24.45
CA TYR A 272 -1.23 3.62 24.55
C TYR A 272 -1.80 5.03 24.75
N GLU A 273 -1.02 5.89 25.39
CA GLU A 273 -1.34 7.31 25.55
C GLU A 273 -1.05 8.06 24.24
N ASP A 274 -1.89 9.04 23.96
CA ASP A 274 -1.77 9.89 22.76
C ASP A 274 -0.58 10.83 22.84
#